data_30c9c85318278e92e12a81a55440df4a
#
_entry.id   30c9c85318278e92e12a81a55440df4a
#
_cell.length_a   1.000
_cell.length_b   1.000
_cell.length_c   1.000
_cell.angle_alpha   90.00
_cell.angle_beta   90.00
_cell.angle_gamma   90.00
#
_symmetry.space_group_name_H-M   'P 1'
#
loop_
_entity.id
_entity.type
_entity.pdbx_description
1 polymer ?
#
loop_
_entity_poly.entity_id
_entity_poly.type
_entity_poly.pdbx_seq_one_letter_code
_entity_poly.pdbx_strand_id
1 'polypeptide(L)'
;SGTPISTQWNYVGVPFFPFGRGNAGETDDLTQTDLLVTHPFKIGNFTLEASINVLNLFNEDAVLLVDNNQFDGDLCDTDACDGSYDYFFGGGLDPSVVAGTENPFYLKPNTGVSFGNPFQQARTVRLGLKFLW
;
A
#
# COMPACT_ATOMS: atom_id res chain seq x y z
N SER A 1 12.84 -5.96 2.82
CA SER A 1 11.84 -6.49 3.75
C SER A 1 10.54 -5.71 3.60
N GLY A 2 9.42 -6.39 3.69
CA GLY A 2 8.09 -5.79 3.62
C GLY A 2 7.78 -4.89 4.82
N THR A 3 6.66 -4.21 4.76
CA THR A 3 6.15 -3.39 5.87
C THR A 3 5.26 -4.24 6.77
N PRO A 4 5.48 -4.25 8.10
CA PRO A 4 4.64 -5.00 9.03
C PRO A 4 3.18 -4.52 8.98
N ILE A 5 2.25 -5.47 8.90
CA ILE A 5 0.82 -5.20 8.86
C ILE A 5 0.24 -5.40 10.27
N SER A 6 -0.55 -4.43 10.72
CA SER A 6 -1.26 -4.50 12.00
C SER A 6 -2.75 -4.44 11.74
N THR A 7 -3.49 -5.44 12.21
CA THR A 7 -4.96 -5.43 12.13
C THR A 7 -5.51 -4.21 12.88
N GLN A 8 -6.32 -3.42 12.20
CA GLN A 8 -6.95 -2.22 12.74
C GLN A 8 -8.45 -2.43 12.89
N TRP A 9 -8.98 -1.93 13.99
CA TRP A 9 -10.41 -1.75 14.23
C TRP A 9 -10.69 -0.28 14.51
N ASN A 10 -11.88 0.18 14.21
CA ASN A 10 -12.32 1.53 14.52
C ASN A 10 -13.39 1.49 15.60
N TYR A 11 -13.27 2.35 16.60
CA TYR A 11 -14.25 2.56 17.65
C TYR A 11 -14.56 4.04 17.80
N VAL A 12 -15.79 4.42 17.47
CA VAL A 12 -16.24 5.85 17.49
C VAL A 12 -15.25 6.76 16.77
N GLY A 13 -14.83 6.34 15.57
CA GLY A 13 -13.85 7.10 14.76
C GLY A 13 -12.40 7.03 15.22
N VAL A 14 -12.10 6.27 16.28
CA VAL A 14 -10.73 6.12 16.79
C VAL A 14 -10.15 4.76 16.38
N PRO A 15 -9.08 4.74 15.58
CA PRO A 15 -8.42 3.49 15.22
C PRO A 15 -7.62 2.91 16.40
N PHE A 16 -7.69 1.59 16.56
CA PHE A 16 -6.87 0.86 17.53
C PHE A 16 -6.45 -0.50 16.99
N PHE A 17 -5.49 -1.15 17.64
CA PHE A 17 -4.88 -2.40 17.21
C PHE A 17 -5.09 -3.48 18.27
N PRO A 18 -6.19 -4.27 18.17
CA PRO A 18 -6.60 -5.21 19.22
C PRO A 18 -5.59 -6.33 19.47
N PHE A 19 -4.84 -6.71 18.46
CA PHE A 19 -3.86 -7.80 18.52
C PHE A 19 -2.41 -7.31 18.61
N GLY A 20 -2.21 -6.01 18.84
CA GLY A 20 -0.89 -5.41 18.82
C GLY A 20 -0.40 -5.08 17.41
N ARG A 21 0.86 -4.67 17.32
CA ARG A 21 1.46 -4.27 16.04
C ARG A 21 2.13 -5.46 15.34
N GLY A 22 2.04 -5.51 14.00
CA GLY A 22 2.68 -6.54 13.19
C GLY A 22 2.03 -7.92 13.29
N ASN A 23 0.81 -8.03 13.79
CA ASN A 23 0.12 -9.30 14.00
C ASN A 23 -0.33 -9.99 12.71
N ALA A 24 -0.48 -9.24 11.62
CA ALA A 24 -1.07 -9.72 10.37
C ALA A 24 -0.02 -10.01 9.27
N GLY A 25 1.26 -10.10 9.64
CA GLY A 25 2.35 -10.38 8.71
C GLY A 25 2.99 -9.13 8.15
N GLU A 26 3.55 -9.24 6.93
CA GLU A 26 4.23 -8.17 6.23
C GLU A 26 3.76 -8.10 4.78
N THR A 27 3.86 -6.92 4.16
CA THR A 27 3.65 -6.75 2.71
C THR A 27 4.78 -7.41 1.94
N ASP A 28 4.66 -7.48 0.61
CA ASP A 28 5.71 -8.02 -0.24
C ASP A 28 7.01 -7.22 -0.13
N ASP A 29 8.14 -7.88 -0.38
CA ASP A 29 9.42 -7.21 -0.50
C ASP A 29 9.45 -6.35 -1.77
N LEU A 30 9.80 -5.08 -1.60
CA LEU A 30 10.01 -4.20 -2.75
C LEU A 30 11.39 -4.47 -3.34
N THR A 31 11.42 -4.99 -4.56
CA THR A 31 12.61 -5.11 -5.39
C THR A 31 12.41 -4.32 -6.68
N GLN A 32 13.45 -3.65 -7.15
CA GLN A 32 13.41 -2.89 -8.38
C GLN A 32 14.78 -2.88 -9.05
N THR A 33 14.79 -3.18 -10.34
CA THR A 33 15.99 -3.08 -11.17
C THR A 33 15.75 -2.06 -12.27
N ASP A 34 16.61 -1.07 -12.34
CA ASP A 34 16.56 -0.01 -13.36
C ASP A 34 17.74 -0.15 -14.33
N LEU A 35 17.51 0.13 -15.59
CA LEU A 35 18.53 0.10 -16.64
C LEU A 35 18.59 1.46 -17.35
N LEU A 36 19.77 2.09 -17.36
CA LEU A 36 20.04 3.26 -18.17
C LEU A 36 21.11 2.93 -19.22
N VAL A 37 20.77 3.11 -20.48
CA VAL A 37 21.69 2.99 -21.62
C VAL A 37 21.80 4.34 -22.29
N THR A 38 23.02 4.84 -22.46
CA THR A 38 23.31 6.12 -23.12
C THR A 38 24.33 5.89 -24.21
N HIS A 39 24.10 6.44 -25.42
CA HIS A 39 25.02 6.33 -26.53
C HIS A 39 25.19 7.67 -27.22
N PRO A 40 26.42 8.20 -27.31
CA PRO A 40 26.73 9.42 -28.06
C PRO A 40 26.97 9.11 -29.54
N PHE A 41 26.31 9.84 -30.43
CA PHE A 41 26.54 9.86 -31.88
C PHE A 41 27.20 11.15 -32.27
N LYS A 42 28.39 11.09 -32.84
CA LYS A 42 29.08 12.27 -33.37
C LYS A 42 28.65 12.54 -34.83
N ILE A 43 28.07 13.70 -35.06
CA ILE A 43 27.57 14.13 -36.38
C ILE A 43 28.21 15.46 -36.74
N GLY A 44 29.33 15.42 -37.48
CA GLY A 44 30.08 16.63 -37.81
C GLY A 44 30.62 17.31 -36.54
N ASN A 45 30.24 18.57 -36.32
CA ASN A 45 30.70 19.39 -35.19
C ASN A 45 29.79 19.28 -33.93
N PHE A 46 28.73 18.49 -33.95
CA PHE A 46 27.86 18.31 -32.81
C PHE A 46 27.76 16.84 -32.40
N THR A 47 27.41 16.64 -31.18
CA THR A 47 27.18 15.31 -30.60
C THR A 47 25.71 15.15 -30.22
N LEU A 48 25.07 14.11 -30.70
CA LEU A 48 23.72 13.69 -30.31
C LEU A 48 23.84 12.54 -29.30
N GLU A 49 23.44 12.78 -28.08
CA GLU A 49 23.38 11.72 -27.06
C GLU A 49 21.95 11.16 -26.97
N ALA A 50 21.79 9.90 -27.30
CA ALA A 50 20.53 9.18 -27.14
C ALA A 50 20.58 8.37 -25.83
N SER A 51 19.52 8.41 -25.05
CA SER A 51 19.39 7.67 -23.81
C SER A 51 18.08 6.89 -23.74
N ILE A 52 18.15 5.68 -23.20
CA ILE A 52 17.00 4.85 -22.86
C ILE A 52 17.10 4.54 -21.38
N ASN A 53 16.09 4.94 -20.62
CA ASN A 53 15.97 4.64 -19.20
C ASN A 53 14.73 3.72 -19.00
N VAL A 54 14.97 2.51 -18.52
CA VAL A 54 13.93 1.53 -18.20
C VAL A 54 13.86 1.40 -16.68
N LEU A 55 12.78 1.85 -16.10
CA LEU A 55 12.49 1.69 -14.67
C LEU A 55 11.68 0.40 -14.49
N ASN A 56 11.97 -0.34 -13.42
CA ASN A 56 11.38 -1.64 -13.14
C ASN A 56 11.50 -2.60 -14.34
N LEU A 57 12.76 -2.92 -14.70
CA LEU A 57 13.10 -3.71 -15.90
C LEU A 57 12.36 -5.06 -15.97
N PHE A 58 12.21 -5.73 -14.84
CA PHE A 58 11.56 -7.06 -14.76
C PHE A 58 10.04 -6.98 -14.59
N ASN A 59 9.48 -5.76 -14.50
CA ASN A 59 8.06 -5.51 -14.28
C ASN A 59 7.53 -6.20 -13.03
N GLU A 60 8.27 -6.09 -11.93
CA GLU A 60 7.85 -6.58 -10.62
C GLU A 60 6.64 -5.79 -10.13
N ASP A 61 5.70 -6.48 -9.48
CA ASP A 61 4.39 -5.95 -9.08
C ASP A 61 4.09 -6.17 -7.59
N ALA A 62 5.11 -5.99 -6.75
CA ALA A 62 4.97 -6.16 -5.31
C ALA A 62 3.79 -5.38 -4.73
N VAL A 63 3.04 -6.01 -3.83
CA VAL A 63 1.98 -5.37 -3.06
C VAL A 63 2.60 -4.57 -1.92
N LEU A 64 2.51 -3.26 -1.97
CA LEU A 64 3.12 -2.34 -1.00
C LEU A 64 2.16 -1.90 0.09
N LEU A 65 0.87 -1.98 -0.16
CA LEU A 65 -0.18 -1.55 0.75
C LEU A 65 -1.37 -2.51 0.70
N VAL A 66 -1.80 -2.94 1.87
CA VAL A 66 -3.03 -3.73 2.03
C VAL A 66 -4.00 -2.99 2.95
N ASP A 67 -5.28 -3.28 2.81
CA ASP A 67 -6.29 -2.77 3.72
C ASP A 67 -6.18 -3.56 5.04
N ASN A 68 -5.86 -2.86 6.10
CA ASN A 68 -5.69 -3.45 7.42
C ASN A 68 -6.92 -3.31 8.35
N ASN A 69 -7.98 -2.67 7.87
CA ASN A 69 -9.26 -2.63 8.57
C ASN A 69 -9.98 -3.96 8.40
N GLN A 70 -10.22 -4.66 9.51
CA GLN A 70 -10.92 -5.94 9.48
C GLN A 70 -12.43 -5.77 9.24
N PHE A 71 -13.01 -4.66 9.67
CA PHE A 71 -14.44 -4.38 9.55
C PHE A 71 -14.68 -3.04 8.84
N ASP A 72 -15.73 -3.00 8.01
CA ASP A 72 -16.21 -1.76 7.40
C ASP A 72 -17.03 -0.97 8.43
N GLY A 73 -16.57 0.23 8.74
CA GLY A 73 -17.23 1.13 9.68
C GLY A 73 -16.71 1.02 11.12
N ASP A 74 -17.41 1.68 12.01
CA ASP A 74 -17.12 1.69 13.44
C ASP A 74 -17.76 0.51 14.14
N LEU A 75 -17.04 -0.09 15.09
CA LEU A 75 -17.55 -1.18 15.91
C LEU A 75 -18.74 -0.77 16.79
N CYS A 76 -19.01 0.50 16.90
CA CYS A 76 -20.04 1.09 17.76
C CYS A 76 -20.99 2.02 16.99
N ASP A 77 -21.43 1.63 15.81
CA ASP A 77 -22.42 2.40 15.04
C ASP A 77 -23.87 1.98 15.37
N THR A 78 -24.08 1.19 16.42
CA THR A 78 -25.41 0.74 16.85
C THR A 78 -25.67 1.12 18.30
N ASP A 79 -26.96 1.30 18.64
CA ASP A 79 -27.45 1.53 20.00
C ASP A 79 -27.07 0.43 21.01
N ALA A 80 -26.41 -0.63 20.56
CA ALA A 80 -25.94 -1.76 21.38
C ALA A 80 -24.64 -1.47 22.14
N CYS A 81 -23.91 -0.42 21.75
CA CYS A 81 -22.73 0.02 22.48
C CYS A 81 -23.13 1.11 23.46
N ASP A 82 -22.96 0.87 24.75
CA ASP A 82 -23.23 1.89 25.78
C ASP A 82 -22.21 3.03 25.79
N GLY A 83 -21.22 2.99 24.88
CA GLY A 83 -20.16 3.99 24.75
C GLY A 83 -19.14 3.94 25.89
N SER A 84 -19.23 2.97 26.79
CA SER A 84 -18.29 2.90 27.91
C SER A 84 -16.99 2.23 27.49
N TYR A 85 -15.89 2.81 27.99
CA TYR A 85 -14.55 2.24 27.85
C TYR A 85 -14.45 0.82 28.44
N ASP A 86 -15.24 0.56 29.50
CA ASP A 86 -15.27 -0.73 30.18
C ASP A 86 -15.88 -1.84 29.33
N TYR A 87 -16.86 -1.54 28.49
CA TYR A 87 -17.42 -2.50 27.53
C TYR A 87 -16.35 -2.99 26.55
N PHE A 88 -15.49 -2.09 26.15
CA PHE A 88 -14.45 -2.35 25.16
C PHE A 88 -13.24 -3.10 25.72
N PHE A 89 -12.76 -2.70 26.90
CA PHE A 89 -11.56 -3.26 27.53
C PHE A 89 -11.87 -4.29 28.62
N GLY A 90 -13.13 -4.37 29.07
CA GLY A 90 -13.59 -5.34 30.09
C GLY A 90 -13.88 -6.74 29.57
N GLY A 91 -13.56 -7.05 28.31
CA GLY A 91 -13.75 -8.38 27.73
C GLY A 91 -15.14 -8.63 27.13
N GLY A 92 -15.97 -7.60 27.00
CA GLY A 92 -17.30 -7.66 26.36
C GLY A 92 -17.31 -7.62 24.84
N LEU A 93 -16.15 -7.51 24.20
CA LEU A 93 -16.02 -7.50 22.75
C LEU A 93 -16.10 -8.91 22.17
N ASP A 94 -17.32 -9.31 21.84
CA ASP A 94 -17.50 -10.39 20.88
C ASP A 94 -17.55 -9.75 19.47
N PRO A 95 -16.52 -9.91 18.63
CA PRO A 95 -16.50 -9.34 17.28
C PRO A 95 -17.71 -9.76 16.45
N SER A 96 -18.30 -10.90 16.72
CA SER A 96 -19.47 -11.40 16.00
C SER A 96 -20.75 -10.62 16.31
N VAL A 97 -20.80 -9.94 17.46
CA VAL A 97 -21.98 -9.18 17.93
C VAL A 97 -21.83 -7.69 17.63
N VAL A 98 -20.61 -7.19 17.67
CA VAL A 98 -20.30 -5.74 17.59
C VAL A 98 -19.83 -5.36 16.21
N ALA A 99 -19.34 -6.33 15.44
CA ALA A 99 -18.78 -6.08 14.14
C ALA A 99 -19.87 -5.67 13.16
N GLY A 100 -19.62 -4.54 12.52
CA GLY A 100 -20.20 -4.24 11.23
C GLY A 100 -19.86 -5.32 10.20
N THR A 101 -20.16 -5.08 8.97
CA THR A 101 -19.86 -5.98 7.85
C THR A 101 -18.35 -6.23 7.77
N GLU A 102 -17.92 -7.47 7.67
CA GLU A 102 -16.52 -7.81 7.41
C GLU A 102 -16.04 -7.11 6.15
N ASN A 103 -14.88 -6.48 6.22
CA ASN A 103 -14.27 -5.82 5.08
C ASN A 103 -13.78 -6.87 4.06
N PRO A 104 -14.34 -6.94 2.84
CA PRO A 104 -13.94 -7.92 1.85
C PRO A 104 -12.51 -7.72 1.34
N PHE A 105 -11.92 -6.54 1.59
CA PHE A 105 -10.54 -6.19 1.22
C PHE A 105 -9.54 -6.38 2.36
N TYR A 106 -9.96 -6.87 3.51
CA TYR A 106 -9.06 -7.11 4.63
C TYR A 106 -7.87 -7.99 4.21
N LEU A 107 -6.66 -7.50 4.48
CA LEU A 107 -5.37 -8.08 4.08
C LEU A 107 -5.19 -8.26 2.56
N LYS A 108 -5.96 -7.54 1.75
CA LYS A 108 -5.84 -7.55 0.29
C LYS A 108 -5.46 -6.15 -0.21
N PRO A 109 -4.84 -6.06 -1.41
CA PRO A 109 -4.65 -4.78 -2.06
C PRO A 109 -6.02 -4.13 -2.32
N ASN A 110 -6.23 -2.95 -1.74
CA ASN A 110 -7.45 -2.18 -1.97
C ASN A 110 -7.16 -1.03 -2.93
N THR A 111 -7.68 -1.12 -4.15
CA THR A 111 -7.55 -0.08 -5.18
C THR A 111 -8.61 1.02 -5.05
N GLY A 112 -9.36 1.03 -3.96
CA GLY A 112 -10.36 2.07 -3.66
C GLY A 112 -9.74 3.47 -3.57
N VAL A 113 -10.57 4.48 -3.75
CA VAL A 113 -10.18 5.89 -3.92
C VAL A 113 -9.38 6.44 -2.73
N SER A 114 -9.52 5.84 -1.55
CA SER A 114 -8.88 6.31 -0.31
C SER A 114 -7.43 5.87 -0.13
N PHE A 115 -7.00 4.80 -0.81
CA PHE A 115 -5.69 4.19 -0.58
C PHE A 115 -4.68 4.42 -1.72
N GLY A 116 -5.13 4.94 -2.87
CA GLY A 116 -4.27 5.12 -4.03
C GLY A 116 -3.90 3.80 -4.71
N ASN A 117 -2.70 3.74 -5.30
CA ASN A 117 -2.20 2.52 -5.94
C ASN A 117 -1.43 1.66 -4.93
N PRO A 118 -1.93 0.47 -4.53
CA PRO A 118 -1.28 -0.39 -3.56
C PRO A 118 -0.12 -1.21 -4.13
N PHE A 119 0.14 -1.14 -5.43
CA PHE A 119 1.16 -1.91 -6.11
C PHE A 119 2.41 -1.09 -6.42
N GLN A 120 3.52 -1.78 -6.58
CA GLN A 120 4.73 -1.21 -7.15
C GLN A 120 4.45 -0.61 -8.53
N GLN A 121 5.16 0.46 -8.87
CA GLN A 121 5.03 1.09 -10.18
C GLN A 121 5.40 0.12 -11.30
N ALA A 122 4.53 -0.02 -12.29
CA ALA A 122 4.78 -0.84 -13.47
C ALA A 122 6.00 -0.34 -14.25
N ARG A 123 6.56 -1.22 -15.08
CA ARG A 123 7.69 -0.90 -15.94
C ARG A 123 7.43 0.36 -16.77
N THR A 124 8.36 1.30 -16.69
CA THR A 124 8.30 2.56 -17.42
C THR A 124 9.54 2.71 -18.29
N VAL A 125 9.34 3.02 -19.56
CA VAL A 125 10.43 3.31 -20.51
C VAL A 125 10.44 4.80 -20.82
N ARG A 126 11.60 5.45 -20.63
CA ARG A 126 11.82 6.86 -20.94
C ARG A 126 12.90 6.97 -22.01
N LEU A 127 12.61 7.69 -23.06
CA LEU A 127 13.56 8.00 -24.13
C LEU A 127 14.02 9.44 -23.99
N GLY A 128 15.33 9.68 -24.10
CA GLY A 128 15.92 11.01 -24.03
C GLY A 128 16.84 11.26 -25.20
N LEU A 129 16.84 12.51 -25.72
CA LEU A 129 17.78 13.00 -26.70
C LEU A 129 18.39 14.32 -26.20
N LYS A 130 19.71 14.41 -26.23
CA LYS A 130 20.44 15.60 -25.83
C LYS A 130 21.39 16.03 -26.95
N PHE A 131 21.32 17.30 -27.34
CA PHE A 131 22.18 17.89 -28.33
C PHE A 131 23.30 18.69 -27.65
N LEU A 132 24.53 18.42 -28.03
CA LEU A 132 25.73 19.14 -27.57
C LEU A 132 26.43 19.75 -28.79
N TRP A 133 26.60 21.06 -28.81
CA TRP A 133 27.28 21.79 -29.87
C TRP A 133 28.50 22.51 -29.32
#